data_de5b98134afe4345dbfcab0599c48c45
#
_entry.id   de5b98134afe4345dbfcab0599c48c45
#
_cell.length_a   1.000
_cell.length_b   1.000
_cell.length_c   1.000
_cell.angle_alpha   90.00
_cell.angle_beta   90.00
_cell.angle_gamma   90.00
#
_symmetry.space_group_name_H-M   'P 1'
#
loop_
_entity.id
_entity.type
_entity.pdbx_description
1 polymer ?
#
loop_
_entity_poly.entity_id
_entity_poly.type
_entity_poly.pdbx_seq_one_letter_code
_entity_poly.pdbx_strand_id
1 'polypeptide(L)'
;MKPAILLLVFALWASPGQGATPEELLSAYAALAGQSDPHFAGFSADRGRAFYFSGYRVEDGSELSCASCHHEDPRREQFAHHDKIPCRACHGMPDNGNFEDIPKIRRQFLPLAPSANSRRFTDEWFVEKWFRKNCGLLLKRDCTPLEKGDVITWLLTLK
;
A
#
# COMPACT_ATOMS: atom_id res chain seq x y z
N MET A 1 -44.42 -7.78 -48.16
CA MET A 1 -43.46 -8.55 -47.35
C MET A 1 -42.73 -7.55 -46.46
N LYS A 2 -42.95 -7.55 -45.12
CA LYS A 2 -42.29 -6.65 -44.17
C LYS A 2 -41.10 -7.40 -43.52
N PRO A 3 -39.89 -6.83 -43.51
CA PRO A 3 -38.77 -7.48 -42.82
C PRO A 3 -38.95 -7.36 -41.31
N ALA A 4 -38.86 -8.49 -40.59
CA ALA A 4 -38.77 -8.50 -39.13
C ALA A 4 -37.34 -8.15 -38.71
N ILE A 5 -37.21 -7.04 -38.00
CA ILE A 5 -35.92 -6.64 -37.37
C ILE A 5 -35.78 -7.42 -36.07
N LEU A 6 -34.85 -8.35 -36.05
CA LEU A 6 -34.46 -9.12 -34.85
C LEU A 6 -33.56 -8.23 -34.00
N LEU A 7 -34.10 -7.68 -32.91
CA LEU A 7 -33.30 -6.96 -31.91
C LEU A 7 -32.57 -7.99 -31.03
N LEU A 8 -31.29 -8.16 -31.28
CA LEU A 8 -30.37 -8.89 -30.37
C LEU A 8 -30.13 -8.05 -29.14
N VAL A 9 -30.78 -8.39 -28.04
CA VAL A 9 -30.49 -7.82 -26.71
C VAL A 9 -29.23 -8.47 -26.18
N PHE A 10 -28.11 -7.78 -26.25
CA PHE A 10 -26.89 -8.18 -25.53
C PHE A 10 -27.13 -7.92 -24.04
N ALA A 11 -27.40 -8.98 -23.29
CA ALA A 11 -27.36 -8.93 -21.83
C ALA A 11 -25.90 -8.74 -21.38
N LEU A 12 -25.56 -7.53 -20.97
CA LEU A 12 -24.32 -7.23 -20.24
C LEU A 12 -24.42 -7.94 -18.88
N TRP A 13 -23.82 -9.10 -18.80
CA TRP A 13 -23.59 -9.75 -17.52
C TRP A 13 -22.56 -8.94 -16.76
N ALA A 14 -23.00 -8.11 -15.82
CA ALA A 14 -22.14 -7.50 -14.83
C ALA A 14 -21.59 -8.65 -13.98
N SER A 15 -20.35 -9.01 -14.20
CA SER A 15 -19.62 -9.93 -13.31
C SER A 15 -19.59 -9.30 -11.90
N PRO A 16 -19.92 -10.05 -10.85
CA PRO A 16 -19.76 -9.55 -9.49
C PRO A 16 -18.31 -9.13 -9.32
N GLY A 17 -18.08 -7.93 -8.80
CA GLY A 17 -16.77 -7.34 -8.64
C GLY A 17 -15.81 -8.31 -7.94
N GLN A 18 -14.96 -8.94 -8.72
CA GLN A 18 -13.80 -9.65 -8.19
C GLN A 18 -12.85 -8.58 -7.66
N GLY A 19 -12.42 -8.74 -6.41
CA GLY A 19 -11.36 -7.90 -5.88
C GLY A 19 -10.13 -7.96 -6.82
N ALA A 20 -9.37 -6.88 -6.89
CA ALA A 20 -8.15 -6.86 -7.69
C ALA A 20 -7.19 -7.96 -7.23
N THR A 21 -6.44 -8.55 -8.15
CA THR A 21 -5.33 -9.41 -7.80
C THR A 21 -4.04 -8.57 -7.66
N PRO A 22 -3.03 -9.07 -6.94
CA PRO A 22 -1.72 -8.40 -6.90
C PRO A 22 -1.12 -8.17 -8.31
N GLU A 23 -1.35 -9.10 -9.23
CA GLU A 23 -0.88 -9.04 -10.61
C GLU A 23 -1.58 -7.93 -11.40
N GLU A 24 -2.89 -7.78 -11.24
CA GLU A 24 -3.68 -6.70 -11.87
C GLU A 24 -3.24 -5.33 -11.33
N LEU A 25 -3.01 -5.24 -10.03
CA LEU A 25 -2.51 -4.04 -9.39
C LEU A 25 -1.11 -3.65 -9.90
N LEU A 26 -0.20 -4.63 -10.00
CA LEU A 26 1.14 -4.41 -10.58
C LEU A 26 1.05 -4.01 -12.05
N SER A 27 0.15 -4.60 -12.83
CA SER A 27 -0.07 -4.21 -14.22
C SER A 27 -0.51 -2.74 -14.35
N ALA A 28 -1.43 -2.31 -13.49
CA ALA A 28 -1.87 -0.91 -13.47
C ALA A 28 -0.72 0.04 -13.10
N TYR A 29 0.08 -0.28 -12.10
CA TYR A 29 1.26 0.53 -11.76
C TYR A 29 2.32 0.52 -12.85
N ALA A 30 2.53 -0.59 -13.55
CA ALA A 30 3.48 -0.65 -14.67
C ALA A 30 3.06 0.29 -15.81
N ALA A 31 1.77 0.33 -16.14
CA ALA A 31 1.24 1.24 -17.13
C ALA A 31 1.48 2.72 -16.75
N LEU A 32 1.24 3.08 -15.48
CA LEU A 32 1.48 4.43 -14.97
C LEU A 32 2.97 4.78 -14.90
N ALA A 33 3.82 3.83 -14.48
CA ALA A 33 5.27 4.03 -14.43
C ALA A 33 5.85 4.26 -15.83
N GLY A 34 5.43 3.47 -16.82
CA GLY A 34 5.86 3.64 -18.21
C GLY A 34 5.39 4.94 -18.87
N GLN A 35 4.25 5.49 -18.43
CA GLN A 35 3.80 6.82 -18.86
C GLN A 35 4.69 7.94 -18.27
N SER A 36 5.21 7.74 -17.06
CA SER A 36 6.02 8.72 -16.35
C SER A 36 7.50 8.63 -16.69
N ASP A 37 7.98 7.45 -17.06
CA ASP A 37 9.38 7.17 -17.39
C ASP A 37 9.47 6.28 -18.62
N PRO A 38 9.91 6.83 -19.78
CA PRO A 38 10.12 6.04 -21.00
C PRO A 38 11.18 4.92 -20.87
N HIS A 39 12.03 4.98 -19.83
CA HIS A 39 13.05 3.97 -19.55
C HIS A 39 12.61 2.94 -18.50
N PHE A 40 11.33 2.94 -18.13
CA PHE A 40 10.79 1.97 -17.17
C PHE A 40 11.02 0.53 -17.69
N ALA A 41 11.88 -0.20 -17.00
CA ALA A 41 12.27 -1.57 -17.34
C ALA A 41 11.62 -2.64 -16.44
N GLY A 42 10.57 -2.26 -15.69
CA GLY A 42 9.87 -3.15 -14.78
C GLY A 42 10.19 -2.89 -13.31
N PHE A 43 9.47 -3.60 -12.45
CA PHE A 43 9.63 -3.50 -11.00
C PHE A 43 10.81 -4.37 -10.52
N SER A 44 11.39 -3.98 -9.37
CA SER A 44 12.53 -4.66 -8.76
C SER A 44 12.25 -4.95 -7.29
N ALA A 45 12.34 -6.23 -6.91
CA ALA A 45 12.23 -6.64 -5.51
C ALA A 45 13.34 -6.03 -4.65
N ASP A 46 14.55 -5.90 -5.19
CA ASP A 46 15.68 -5.30 -4.46
C ASP A 46 15.46 -3.81 -4.18
N ARG A 47 14.97 -3.04 -5.17
CA ARG A 47 14.59 -1.65 -4.95
C ARG A 47 13.45 -1.53 -3.94
N GLY A 48 12.45 -2.41 -4.05
CA GLY A 48 11.32 -2.44 -3.12
C GLY A 48 11.75 -2.73 -1.69
N ARG A 49 12.67 -3.69 -1.51
CA ARG A 49 13.29 -3.97 -0.22
C ARG A 49 14.05 -2.78 0.32
N ALA A 50 14.91 -2.20 -0.50
CA ALA A 50 15.69 -1.02 -0.11
C ALA A 50 14.77 0.12 0.32
N PHE A 51 13.72 0.41 -0.45
CA PHE A 51 12.73 1.46 -0.13
C PHE A 51 12.01 1.19 1.20
N TYR A 52 11.64 -0.06 1.48
CA TYR A 52 10.94 -0.46 2.71
C TYR A 52 11.76 -0.21 3.97
N PHE A 53 13.09 -0.38 3.90
CA PHE A 53 14.01 -0.18 5.00
C PHE A 53 14.66 1.21 5.03
N SER A 54 14.48 2.03 4.00
CA SER A 54 15.04 3.37 3.96
C SER A 54 14.46 4.24 5.07
N GLY A 55 15.34 4.89 5.84
CA GLY A 55 14.98 5.85 6.86
C GLY A 55 14.66 7.22 6.26
N TYR A 56 13.57 7.81 6.72
CA TYR A 56 13.11 9.15 6.31
C TYR A 56 12.93 10.01 7.55
N ARG A 57 13.48 11.22 7.51
CA ARG A 57 13.33 12.17 8.61
C ARG A 57 11.92 12.77 8.61
N VAL A 58 11.19 12.57 9.70
CA VAL A 58 9.84 13.11 9.90
C VAL A 58 9.88 14.42 10.71
N GLU A 59 8.72 15.08 10.90
CA GLU A 59 8.63 16.43 11.44
C GLU A 59 9.26 16.63 12.81
N ASP A 60 9.19 15.61 13.67
CA ASP A 60 9.76 15.66 15.01
C ASP A 60 11.28 15.39 15.04
N GLY A 61 11.90 15.24 13.86
CA GLY A 61 13.33 14.95 13.71
C GLY A 61 13.70 13.48 13.84
N SER A 62 12.75 12.59 14.15
CA SER A 62 13.00 11.15 14.16
C SER A 62 13.17 10.59 12.74
N GLU A 63 13.81 9.43 12.64
CA GLU A 63 13.97 8.71 11.38
C GLU A 63 13.08 7.48 11.38
N LEU A 64 12.16 7.42 10.44
CA LEU A 64 11.20 6.32 10.28
C LEU A 64 11.31 5.67 8.90
N SER A 65 11.01 4.38 8.87
CA SER A 65 10.87 3.58 7.64
C SER A 65 9.52 2.86 7.62
N CYS A 66 9.20 2.17 6.54
CA CYS A 66 8.05 1.28 6.53
C CYS A 66 8.20 0.18 7.60
N ALA A 67 9.42 -0.35 7.78
CA ALA A 67 9.74 -1.35 8.78
C ALA A 67 9.51 -0.86 10.21
N SER A 68 9.64 0.44 10.48
CA SER A 68 9.43 1.01 11.81
C SER A 68 8.00 0.76 12.34
N CYS A 69 7.02 0.69 11.42
CA CYS A 69 5.61 0.43 11.76
C CYS A 69 5.15 -0.98 11.40
N HIS A 70 5.74 -1.61 10.37
CA HIS A 70 5.28 -2.86 9.79
C HIS A 70 6.18 -4.07 10.07
N HIS A 71 7.09 -3.97 11.03
CA HIS A 71 8.07 -4.98 11.39
C HIS A 71 9.18 -5.19 10.32
N GLU A 72 10.38 -5.56 10.78
CA GLU A 72 11.51 -5.89 9.91
C GLU A 72 11.25 -7.14 9.05
N ASP A 73 10.47 -8.08 9.58
CA ASP A 73 9.93 -9.21 8.81
C ASP A 73 8.45 -8.94 8.49
N PRO A 74 8.10 -8.59 7.25
CA PRO A 74 6.73 -8.25 6.86
C PRO A 74 5.74 -9.42 6.92
N ARG A 75 6.20 -10.64 7.19
CA ARG A 75 5.35 -11.82 7.44
C ARG A 75 4.82 -11.85 8.87
N ARG A 76 5.34 -10.98 9.73
CA ARG A 76 4.94 -10.93 11.14
C ARG A 76 3.97 -9.81 11.40
N GLU A 77 3.14 -10.03 12.40
CA GLU A 77 2.32 -8.99 12.99
C GLU A 77 3.19 -8.06 13.84
N GLN A 78 2.85 -6.79 13.83
CA GLN A 78 3.41 -5.81 14.75
C GLN A 78 2.29 -5.29 15.64
N PHE A 79 2.48 -5.36 16.93
CA PHE A 79 1.67 -4.61 17.86
C PHE A 79 2.30 -3.23 18.03
N ALA A 80 1.58 -2.20 17.60
CA ALA A 80 2.10 -0.86 17.70
C ALA A 80 2.34 -0.50 19.15
N HIS A 81 3.52 -0.24 19.46
CA HIS A 81 4.14 0.87 20.14
C HIS A 81 5.61 0.54 20.30
N HIS A 82 6.41 1.07 19.40
CA HIS A 82 7.80 1.28 19.74
C HIS A 82 7.82 2.38 20.81
N ASP A 83 8.30 2.06 21.99
CA ASP A 83 8.50 3.03 23.09
C ASP A 83 9.38 4.23 22.69
N LYS A 84 9.95 4.20 21.48
CA LYS A 84 10.86 5.18 20.93
C LYS A 84 10.28 6.05 19.80
N ILE A 85 9.09 5.77 19.31
CA ILE A 85 8.46 6.56 18.24
C ILE A 85 7.30 7.37 18.84
N PRO A 86 7.34 8.70 18.75
CA PRO A 86 6.26 9.54 19.24
C PRO A 86 4.93 9.19 18.58
N CYS A 87 3.86 9.06 19.35
CA CYS A 87 2.54 8.69 18.85
C CYS A 87 2.08 9.58 17.69
N ARG A 88 2.46 10.87 17.71
CA ARG A 88 2.13 11.84 16.66
C ARG A 88 2.75 11.49 15.30
N ALA A 89 3.91 10.85 15.28
CA ALA A 89 4.57 10.48 14.03
C ALA A 89 3.72 9.51 13.18
N CYS A 90 2.97 8.62 13.84
CA CYS A 90 2.12 7.65 13.15
C CYS A 90 0.64 8.06 13.09
N HIS A 91 0.17 8.93 13.98
CA HIS A 91 -1.25 9.20 14.18
C HIS A 91 -1.71 10.59 13.74
N GLY A 92 -0.80 11.50 13.39
CA GLY A 92 -1.15 12.87 12.98
C GLY A 92 -2.02 13.57 14.04
N MET A 93 -1.61 13.50 15.29
CA MET A 93 -2.39 13.98 16.43
C MET A 93 -2.42 15.51 16.51
N PRO A 94 -3.54 16.11 16.98
CA PRO A 94 -3.59 17.53 17.25
C PRO A 94 -2.64 17.91 18.39
N ASP A 95 -2.08 19.12 18.32
CA ASP A 95 -1.03 19.66 19.20
C ASP A 95 -1.39 19.79 20.69
N ASN A 96 -2.62 19.47 21.10
CA ASN A 96 -3.08 19.58 22.48
C ASN A 96 -2.67 18.40 23.39
N GLY A 97 -1.90 17.45 22.86
CA GLY A 97 -1.05 16.55 23.65
C GLY A 97 -1.70 15.66 24.72
N ASN A 98 -3.02 15.58 24.79
CA ASN A 98 -3.69 14.77 25.80
C ASN A 98 -3.78 13.31 25.32
N PHE A 99 -2.74 12.54 25.64
CA PHE A 99 -2.61 11.12 25.28
C PHE A 99 -3.54 10.21 26.10
N GLU A 100 -4.19 10.73 27.13
CA GLU A 100 -5.08 9.95 28.01
C GLU A 100 -6.41 9.59 27.35
N ASP A 101 -6.85 10.38 26.37
CA ASP A 101 -8.13 10.20 25.67
C ASP A 101 -8.03 9.32 24.41
N ILE A 102 -6.81 8.88 24.04
CA ILE A 102 -6.67 7.92 22.95
C ILE A 102 -7.06 6.57 23.53
N PRO A 103 -8.11 5.92 23.01
CA PRO A 103 -8.35 4.53 23.36
C PRO A 103 -7.02 3.81 23.18
N LYS A 104 -6.57 3.04 24.16
CA LYS A 104 -5.41 2.16 24.08
C LYS A 104 -5.69 1.08 23.02
N ILE A 105 -5.98 1.52 21.80
CA ILE A 105 -6.15 0.68 20.65
C ILE A 105 -4.76 0.15 20.36
N ARG A 106 -4.50 -1.04 20.85
CA ARG A 106 -3.41 -1.86 20.34
C ARG A 106 -3.67 -2.04 18.85
N ARG A 107 -3.21 -1.10 18.04
CA ARG A 107 -3.29 -1.26 16.59
C ARG A 107 -2.38 -2.40 16.22
N GLN A 108 -3.00 -3.50 15.92
CA GLN A 108 -2.36 -4.64 15.32
C GLN A 108 -2.09 -4.29 13.85
N PHE A 109 -0.81 -4.19 13.50
CA PHE A 109 -0.42 -4.13 12.10
C PHE A 109 -0.32 -5.56 11.59
N LEU A 110 -1.30 -5.96 10.82
CA LEU A 110 -1.32 -7.28 10.21
C LEU A 110 -0.16 -7.44 9.23
N PRO A 111 0.33 -8.68 9.00
CA PRO A 111 1.40 -8.96 8.05
C PRO A 111 1.18 -8.28 6.71
N LEU A 112 2.25 -7.72 6.12
CA LEU A 112 2.20 -7.13 4.79
C LEU A 112 2.45 -8.15 3.68
N ALA A 113 3.23 -9.20 3.96
CA ALA A 113 3.50 -10.25 2.99
C ALA A 113 2.23 -11.06 2.70
N PRO A 114 1.84 -11.25 1.43
CA PRO A 114 0.68 -12.06 1.04
C PRO A 114 0.75 -13.51 1.52
N SER A 115 1.95 -14.07 1.67
CA SER A 115 2.15 -15.42 2.21
C SER A 115 1.62 -15.59 3.64
N ALA A 116 1.64 -14.54 4.44
CA ALA A 116 1.11 -14.52 5.81
C ALA A 116 -0.27 -13.86 5.91
N ASN A 117 -0.70 -13.13 4.90
CA ASN A 117 -2.01 -12.48 4.85
C ASN A 117 -2.50 -12.39 3.40
N SER A 118 -3.21 -13.41 2.95
CA SER A 118 -3.71 -13.54 1.57
C SER A 118 -4.68 -12.44 1.12
N ARG A 119 -5.15 -11.60 2.04
CA ARG A 119 -6.00 -10.44 1.71
C ARG A 119 -5.20 -9.21 1.30
N ARG A 120 -3.85 -9.26 1.35
CA ARG A 120 -3.01 -8.14 0.91
C ARG A 120 -3.07 -7.99 -0.60
N PHE A 121 -3.15 -6.73 -1.04
CA PHE A 121 -3.15 -6.33 -2.45
C PHE A 121 -4.34 -6.88 -3.26
N THR A 122 -5.48 -7.16 -2.60
CA THR A 122 -6.72 -7.62 -3.25
C THR A 122 -7.80 -6.54 -3.32
N ASP A 123 -7.52 -5.35 -2.83
CA ASP A 123 -8.41 -4.17 -2.84
C ASP A 123 -7.58 -2.94 -3.20
N GLU A 124 -7.72 -2.46 -4.44
CA GLU A 124 -6.97 -1.32 -4.98
C GLU A 124 -7.18 -0.04 -4.17
N TRP A 125 -8.45 0.27 -3.83
CA TRP A 125 -8.76 1.47 -3.05
C TRP A 125 -8.08 1.45 -1.69
N PHE A 126 -8.07 0.29 -1.04
CA PHE A 126 -7.44 0.12 0.26
C PHE A 126 -5.91 0.23 0.16
N VAL A 127 -5.30 -0.34 -0.88
CA VAL A 127 -3.86 -0.23 -1.14
C VAL A 127 -3.47 1.22 -1.40
N GLU A 128 -4.19 1.92 -2.27
CA GLU A 128 -3.94 3.34 -2.58
C GLU A 128 -4.08 4.24 -1.35
N LYS A 129 -5.13 4.04 -0.57
CA LYS A 129 -5.35 4.77 0.69
C LYS A 129 -4.14 4.65 1.63
N TRP A 130 -3.60 3.44 1.79
CA TRP A 130 -2.50 3.21 2.71
C TRP A 130 -1.16 3.70 2.17
N PHE A 131 -0.88 3.54 0.87
CA PHE A 131 0.30 4.14 0.27
C PHE A 131 0.28 5.66 0.43
N ARG A 132 -0.82 6.33 0.09
CA ARG A 132 -0.95 7.78 0.25
C ARG A 132 -0.68 8.23 1.68
N LYS A 133 -1.29 7.53 2.66
CA LYS A 133 -1.10 7.86 4.06
C LYS A 133 0.35 7.68 4.51
N ASN A 134 0.96 6.55 4.19
CA ASN A 134 2.29 6.20 4.67
C ASN A 134 3.37 7.01 3.94
N CYS A 135 3.26 7.17 2.63
CA CYS A 135 4.19 7.99 1.86
C CYS A 135 4.06 9.48 2.22
N GLY A 136 2.84 9.97 2.40
CA GLY A 136 2.62 11.34 2.90
C GLY A 136 3.29 11.60 4.24
N LEU A 137 3.26 10.62 5.16
CA LEU A 137 3.95 10.71 6.44
C LEU A 137 5.48 10.72 6.29
N LEU A 138 6.02 9.74 5.55
CA LEU A 138 7.46 9.51 5.47
C LEU A 138 8.16 10.45 4.47
N LEU A 139 7.57 10.61 3.28
CA LEU A 139 8.20 11.30 2.14
C LEU A 139 7.69 12.73 1.94
N LYS A 140 6.62 13.12 2.64
CA LYS A 140 5.88 14.39 2.42
C LYS A 140 5.33 14.53 0.98
N ARG A 141 5.16 13.42 0.28
CA ARG A 141 4.57 13.29 -1.05
C ARG A 141 3.92 11.93 -1.23
N ASP A 142 3.16 11.77 -2.29
CA ASP A 142 2.70 10.43 -2.70
C ASP A 142 3.88 9.57 -3.20
N CYS A 143 3.79 8.28 -2.98
CA CYS A 143 4.68 7.32 -3.63
C CYS A 143 4.41 7.27 -5.12
N THR A 144 5.46 7.20 -5.92
CA THR A 144 5.35 7.01 -7.37
C THR A 144 4.82 5.60 -7.68
N PRO A 145 4.25 5.37 -8.88
CA PRO A 145 3.87 4.03 -9.32
C PRO A 145 5.02 3.02 -9.28
N LEU A 146 6.25 3.47 -9.58
CA LEU A 146 7.46 2.66 -9.50
C LEU A 146 7.73 2.21 -8.06
N GLU A 147 7.73 3.14 -7.10
CA GLU A 147 7.97 2.83 -5.67
C GLU A 147 6.92 1.86 -5.12
N LYS A 148 5.64 2.06 -5.46
CA LYS A 148 4.55 1.16 -5.07
C LYS A 148 4.73 -0.25 -5.64
N GLY A 149 4.99 -0.33 -6.94
CA GLY A 149 5.18 -1.60 -7.63
C GLY A 149 6.42 -2.35 -7.16
N ASP A 150 7.53 -1.66 -6.90
CA ASP A 150 8.75 -2.26 -6.37
C ASP A 150 8.50 -2.88 -4.98
N VAL A 151 7.84 -2.15 -4.07
CA VAL A 151 7.51 -2.66 -2.73
C VAL A 151 6.59 -3.88 -2.80
N ILE A 152 5.52 -3.83 -3.60
CA ILE A 152 4.61 -4.96 -3.77
C ILE A 152 5.35 -6.16 -4.36
N THR A 153 6.17 -5.94 -5.39
CA THR A 153 6.99 -7.00 -6.02
C THR A 153 7.88 -7.68 -4.99
N TRP A 154 8.55 -6.93 -4.14
CA TRP A 154 9.35 -7.50 -3.07
C TRP A 154 8.50 -8.30 -2.07
N LEU A 155 7.39 -7.75 -1.59
CA LEU A 155 6.53 -8.41 -0.61
C LEU A 155 5.94 -9.74 -1.13
N LEU A 156 5.72 -9.84 -2.43
CA LEU A 156 5.28 -11.08 -3.10
C LEU A 156 6.37 -12.17 -3.15
N THR A 157 7.66 -11.81 -3.02
CA THR A 157 8.75 -12.79 -2.97
C THR A 157 8.88 -13.49 -1.61
N LEU A 158 8.30 -12.91 -0.56
CA LEU A 158 8.39 -13.41 0.81
C LEU A 158 7.45 -14.62 1.01
N LYS A 159 8.03 -15.79 1.23
CA LYS A 159 7.31 -17.05 1.44
C LYS A 159 7.34 -17.49 2.89
#